data_4c54d23c4b9965bc2ae4497604314e11
#
_entry.id   4c54d23c4b9965bc2ae4497604314e11
#
_cell.length_a   1.000
_cell.length_b   1.000
_cell.length_c   1.000
_cell.angle_alpha   90.00
_cell.angle_beta   90.00
_cell.angle_gamma   90.00
#
_symmetry.space_group_name_H-M   'P 1'
#
loop_
_entity.id
_entity.type
_entity.pdbx_description
1 polymer ?
#
loop_
_entity_poly.entity_id
_entity_poly.type
_entity_poly.pdbx_seq_one_letter_code
_entity_poly.pdbx_strand_id
1 'polypeptide(L)'
;MRKCLPVSAALILIVVGVLAQTATVDGTRGTATHTDGMRGPTAIADEPKPPPLGNPENKDVRRERSYSMQPPTIPHKIDNYQIDKNVNACLSCHSRGRAPLTQAVAVSVSHYMDRDGNFLAEISPRRYFCEQCHVAQVDARPLVENRFEDVDQIIKRTASKGAQPSAKKK
;
A
#
# COMPACT_ATOMS: atom_id res chain seq x y z
N MET A 1 7.55 -7.10 -104.02
CA MET A 1 8.74 -7.09 -103.18
C MET A 1 8.57 -6.00 -102.15
N ARG A 2 8.12 -6.36 -100.94
CA ARG A 2 7.84 -5.40 -99.85
C ARG A 2 8.97 -5.48 -98.84
N LYS A 3 9.71 -4.41 -98.70
CA LYS A 3 10.80 -4.29 -97.73
C LYS A 3 10.23 -4.00 -96.31
N CYS A 4 10.46 -4.90 -95.37
CA CYS A 4 10.17 -4.67 -93.98
C CYS A 4 11.32 -3.93 -93.31
N LEU A 5 11.04 -2.77 -92.70
CA LEU A 5 11.94 -2.06 -91.80
C LEU A 5 11.80 -2.62 -90.36
N PRO A 6 12.89 -2.81 -89.68
CA PRO A 6 12.83 -3.18 -88.27
C PRO A 6 12.62 -1.91 -87.41
N VAL A 7 11.60 -1.95 -86.59
CA VAL A 7 11.35 -0.95 -85.55
C VAL A 7 12.18 -1.30 -84.34
N SER A 8 13.24 -0.53 -84.09
CA SER A 8 14.01 -0.61 -82.86
C SER A 8 13.28 0.00 -81.70
N ALA A 9 12.73 -0.81 -80.85
CA ALA A 9 12.14 -0.36 -79.59
C ALA A 9 13.26 -0.01 -78.62
N ALA A 10 13.45 1.28 -78.38
CA ALA A 10 14.33 1.77 -77.32
C ALA A 10 13.62 1.61 -75.97
N LEU A 11 14.05 0.65 -75.18
CA LEU A 11 13.55 0.46 -73.80
C LEU A 11 14.23 1.47 -72.90
N ILE A 12 13.52 2.54 -72.51
CA ILE A 12 14.00 3.53 -71.54
C ILE A 12 13.70 2.93 -70.16
N LEU A 13 14.73 2.42 -69.51
CA LEU A 13 14.70 2.02 -68.10
C LEU A 13 14.74 3.27 -67.24
N ILE A 14 13.56 3.69 -66.74
CA ILE A 14 13.48 4.70 -65.68
C ILE A 14 13.79 4.03 -64.38
N VAL A 15 15.04 4.15 -63.91
CA VAL A 15 15.43 3.78 -62.54
C VAL A 15 14.89 4.86 -61.60
N VAL A 16 13.73 4.60 -61.02
CA VAL A 16 13.24 5.42 -59.93
C VAL A 16 14.07 5.08 -58.68
N GLY A 17 15.05 5.91 -58.41
CA GLY A 17 15.83 5.82 -57.18
C GLY A 17 14.92 6.21 -56.00
N VAL A 18 14.44 5.22 -55.28
CA VAL A 18 13.83 5.45 -53.98
C VAL A 18 14.95 5.86 -53.00
N LEU A 19 15.11 7.17 -52.83
CA LEU A 19 15.90 7.72 -51.74
C LEU A 19 15.17 7.35 -50.45
N ALA A 20 15.57 6.24 -49.85
CA ALA A 20 15.19 5.96 -48.46
C ALA A 20 15.77 7.05 -47.57
N GLN A 21 14.96 8.03 -47.23
CA GLN A 21 15.28 8.96 -46.18
C GLN A 21 15.28 8.15 -44.88
N THR A 22 16.43 7.73 -44.44
CA THR A 22 16.65 7.30 -43.06
C THR A 22 16.41 8.54 -42.22
N ALA A 23 15.20 8.67 -41.67
CA ALA A 23 14.94 9.61 -40.59
C ALA A 23 15.88 9.16 -39.46
N THR A 24 17.00 9.82 -39.30
CA THR A 24 17.75 9.78 -38.07
C THR A 24 16.84 10.36 -37.02
N VAL A 25 16.23 9.48 -36.22
CA VAL A 25 15.58 9.91 -34.96
C VAL A 25 16.72 10.47 -34.14
N ASP A 26 16.87 11.79 -34.20
CA ASP A 26 17.78 12.52 -33.31
C ASP A 26 17.30 12.21 -31.90
N GLY A 27 18.07 11.38 -31.22
CA GLY A 27 17.81 10.98 -29.84
C GLY A 27 18.09 12.07 -28.81
N THR A 28 17.81 13.31 -29.17
CA THR A 28 17.59 14.34 -28.17
C THR A 28 16.31 13.95 -27.43
N ARG A 29 16.51 13.07 -26.47
CA ARG A 29 15.57 12.77 -25.39
C ARG A 29 15.16 14.12 -24.82
N GLY A 30 14.11 14.70 -25.38
CA GLY A 30 13.51 15.89 -24.81
C GLY A 30 13.30 15.60 -23.33
N THR A 31 14.00 16.31 -22.48
CA THR A 31 13.75 16.27 -21.05
C THR A 31 12.29 16.63 -20.90
N ALA A 32 11.45 15.59 -20.81
CA ALA A 32 10.04 15.77 -20.55
C ALA A 32 9.96 16.41 -19.18
N THR A 33 9.72 17.70 -19.15
CA THR A 33 9.52 18.52 -17.94
C THR A 33 8.17 18.21 -17.29
N HIS A 34 7.56 17.06 -17.65
CA HIS A 34 6.36 16.62 -16.98
C HIS A 34 6.75 16.01 -15.64
N THR A 35 6.68 16.82 -14.60
CA THR A 35 6.80 16.37 -13.21
C THR A 35 5.46 15.77 -12.79
N ASP A 36 5.37 14.46 -12.76
CA ASP A 36 4.31 13.75 -12.07
C ASP A 36 4.48 13.97 -10.56
N GLY A 37 3.46 14.48 -9.88
CA GLY A 37 3.50 14.71 -8.43
C GLY A 37 3.82 13.46 -7.60
N MET A 38 3.56 12.26 -8.14
CA MET A 38 3.87 10.98 -7.49
C MET A 38 5.27 10.49 -7.83
N ARG A 39 5.78 10.82 -9.01
CA ARG A 39 7.04 10.30 -9.54
C ARG A 39 8.19 11.31 -9.44
N GLY A 40 7.88 12.59 -9.27
CA GLY A 40 8.86 13.66 -9.23
C GLY A 40 9.54 13.91 -10.60
N PRO A 41 10.80 14.36 -10.63
CA PRO A 41 11.50 14.74 -11.85
C PRO A 41 12.02 13.58 -12.68
N THR A 42 11.76 12.34 -12.29
CA THR A 42 12.27 11.15 -12.98
C THR A 42 11.53 10.92 -14.30
N ALA A 43 12.25 10.79 -15.40
CA ALA A 43 11.68 10.50 -16.71
C ALA A 43 10.90 9.17 -16.70
N ILE A 44 9.85 9.07 -17.53
CA ILE A 44 8.98 7.87 -17.58
C ILE A 44 9.79 6.60 -17.91
N ALA A 45 10.84 6.73 -18.73
CA ALA A 45 11.70 5.62 -19.13
C ALA A 45 12.72 5.19 -18.06
N ASP A 46 12.91 6.00 -17.04
CA ASP A 46 13.87 5.72 -15.98
C ASP A 46 13.14 5.22 -14.73
N GLU A 47 13.70 4.23 -14.06
CA GLU A 47 13.16 3.75 -12.80
C GLU A 47 13.79 4.52 -11.64
N PRO A 48 12.98 5.26 -10.85
CA PRO A 48 13.52 5.97 -9.71
C PRO A 48 13.99 4.98 -8.65
N LYS A 49 15.04 5.33 -7.93
CA LYS A 49 15.48 4.54 -6.78
C LYS A 49 14.32 4.47 -5.76
N PRO A 50 13.87 3.28 -5.37
CA PRO A 50 12.79 3.16 -4.40
C PRO A 50 13.22 3.79 -3.06
N PRO A 51 12.29 4.41 -2.33
CA PRO A 51 12.57 4.87 -0.98
C PRO A 51 12.91 3.67 -0.08
N PRO A 52 13.80 3.83 0.91
CA PRO A 52 14.08 2.77 1.85
C PRO A 52 12.83 2.42 2.64
N LEU A 53 12.61 1.13 2.88
CA LEU A 53 11.55 0.67 3.77
C LEU A 53 11.87 1.12 5.20
N GLY A 54 10.87 1.62 5.91
CA GLY A 54 10.99 1.96 7.33
C GLY A 54 11.28 0.71 8.17
N ASN A 55 12.11 0.86 9.19
CA ASN A 55 12.35 -0.21 10.13
C ASN A 55 11.10 -0.51 10.98
N PRO A 56 10.77 -1.79 11.25
CA PRO A 56 9.69 -2.13 12.16
C PRO A 56 9.97 -1.58 13.56
N GLU A 57 8.96 -0.96 14.15
CA GLU A 57 9.02 -0.52 15.55
C GLU A 57 8.91 -1.72 16.50
N ASN A 58 9.57 -1.61 17.64
CA ASN A 58 9.53 -2.62 18.70
C ASN A 58 9.49 -1.94 20.08
N LYS A 59 8.44 -1.12 20.27
CA LYS A 59 8.29 -0.28 21.46
C LYS A 59 7.08 -0.67 22.32
N ASP A 60 6.26 -1.60 21.84
CA ASP A 60 4.99 -2.03 22.45
C ASP A 60 3.99 -0.89 22.69
N VAL A 61 4.15 0.23 21.98
CA VAL A 61 3.27 1.39 22.07
C VAL A 61 2.37 1.42 20.83
N ARG A 62 1.08 1.19 21.05
CA ARG A 62 0.08 1.23 19.97
C ARG A 62 -0.13 2.65 19.47
N ARG A 63 -0.17 2.80 18.15
CA ARG A 63 -0.62 4.04 17.50
C ARG A 63 -2.14 4.16 17.55
N GLU A 64 -2.62 5.38 17.54
CA GLU A 64 -4.04 5.68 17.41
C GLU A 64 -4.54 5.29 16.01
N ARG A 65 -5.83 4.99 15.93
CA ARG A 65 -6.47 4.68 14.65
C ARG A 65 -6.55 5.93 13.78
N SER A 66 -6.55 5.73 12.49
CA SER A 66 -6.77 6.78 11.49
C SER A 66 -8.19 6.72 10.88
N TYR A 67 -8.96 5.67 11.21
CA TYR A 67 -10.38 5.52 10.85
C TYR A 67 -11.05 4.49 11.77
N SER A 68 -12.39 4.54 11.89
CA SER A 68 -13.17 3.81 12.90
C SER A 68 -12.97 2.29 12.89
N MET A 69 -12.88 1.68 11.72
CA MET A 69 -12.77 0.22 11.56
C MET A 69 -11.34 -0.27 11.34
N GLN A 70 -10.36 0.59 11.54
CA GLN A 70 -8.96 0.21 11.36
C GLN A 70 -8.57 -0.89 12.34
N PRO A 71 -8.03 -2.02 11.84
CA PRO A 71 -7.38 -2.99 12.71
C PRO A 71 -6.19 -2.33 13.43
N PRO A 72 -6.00 -2.55 14.73
CA PRO A 72 -4.82 -2.02 15.41
C PRO A 72 -3.53 -2.48 14.74
N THR A 73 -2.59 -1.56 14.58
CA THR A 73 -1.25 -1.89 14.07
C THR A 73 -0.43 -2.61 15.14
N ILE A 74 0.52 -3.45 14.70
CA ILE A 74 1.35 -4.27 15.58
C ILE A 74 2.52 -3.43 16.09
N PRO A 75 2.65 -3.17 17.41
CA PRO A 75 3.67 -2.27 17.96
C PRO A 75 5.00 -2.93 18.27
N HIS A 76 5.17 -4.20 17.92
CA HIS A 76 6.38 -4.98 18.13
C HIS A 76 6.82 -5.69 16.86
N LYS A 77 8.05 -6.16 16.82
CA LYS A 77 8.57 -6.96 15.71
C LYS A 77 7.86 -8.31 15.65
N ILE A 78 7.62 -8.76 14.43
CA ILE A 78 7.01 -10.06 14.13
C ILE A 78 7.91 -10.92 13.22
N ASP A 79 9.19 -10.58 13.16
CA ASP A 79 10.17 -11.34 12.38
C ASP A 79 10.16 -12.81 12.81
N ASN A 80 10.02 -13.71 11.84
CA ASN A 80 9.95 -15.16 12.05
C ASN A 80 8.68 -15.66 12.77
N TYR A 81 7.63 -14.87 12.89
CA TYR A 81 6.34 -15.35 13.41
C TYR A 81 5.63 -16.17 12.35
N GLN A 82 5.68 -17.48 12.50
CA GLN A 82 5.03 -18.38 11.55
C GLN A 82 3.52 -18.36 11.72
N ILE A 83 2.83 -18.16 10.60
CA ILE A 83 1.37 -18.29 10.49
C ILE A 83 1.06 -19.17 9.29
N ASP A 84 0.64 -20.39 9.55
CA ASP A 84 0.20 -21.34 8.53
C ASP A 84 -1.00 -22.13 9.03
N LYS A 85 -1.43 -23.16 8.28
CA LYS A 85 -2.58 -23.98 8.65
C LYS A 85 -2.41 -24.75 9.96
N ASN A 86 -1.19 -24.97 10.42
CA ASN A 86 -0.88 -25.80 11.60
C ASN A 86 -0.49 -24.94 12.82
N VAL A 87 0.12 -23.80 12.56
CA VAL A 87 0.69 -22.91 13.60
C VAL A 87 0.29 -21.47 13.36
N ASN A 88 -0.05 -20.79 14.44
CA ASN A 88 -0.22 -19.35 14.45
C ASN A 88 0.50 -18.76 15.65
N ALA A 89 1.68 -18.22 15.41
CA ALA A 89 2.56 -17.67 16.46
C ALA A 89 1.91 -16.50 17.21
N CYS A 90 1.03 -15.71 16.56
CA CYS A 90 0.34 -14.62 17.25
C CYS A 90 -0.60 -15.14 18.35
N LEU A 91 -1.29 -16.25 18.11
CA LEU A 91 -2.21 -16.86 19.08
C LEU A 91 -1.51 -17.48 20.28
N SER A 92 -0.20 -17.78 20.18
CA SER A 92 0.57 -18.28 21.31
C SER A 92 0.63 -17.27 22.46
N CYS A 93 0.48 -15.98 22.16
CA CYS A 93 0.41 -14.90 23.14
C CYS A 93 -0.99 -14.26 23.21
N HIS A 94 -1.63 -14.02 22.07
CA HIS A 94 -2.85 -13.21 21.97
C HIS A 94 -4.16 -14.00 22.07
N SER A 95 -4.13 -15.34 22.09
CA SER A 95 -5.38 -16.09 22.33
C SER A 95 -5.92 -15.80 23.73
N ARG A 96 -7.25 -15.89 23.90
CA ARG A 96 -7.93 -15.56 25.16
C ARG A 96 -7.38 -16.37 26.35
N GLY A 97 -7.03 -17.63 26.12
CA GLY A 97 -6.45 -18.48 27.18
C GLY A 97 -5.01 -18.14 27.52
N ARG A 98 -4.25 -17.60 26.57
CA ARG A 98 -2.82 -17.29 26.77
C ARG A 98 -2.55 -15.84 27.17
N ALA A 99 -3.37 -14.92 26.71
CA ALA A 99 -3.19 -13.49 26.95
C ALA A 99 -2.98 -13.12 28.44
N PRO A 100 -3.71 -13.69 29.42
CA PRO A 100 -3.45 -13.39 30.83
C PRO A 100 -2.04 -13.83 31.32
N LEU A 101 -1.48 -14.89 30.72
CA LEU A 101 -0.15 -15.41 31.10
C LEU A 101 0.97 -14.62 30.43
N THR A 102 0.74 -14.16 29.22
CA THR A 102 1.75 -13.45 28.41
C THR A 102 1.65 -11.93 28.53
N GLN A 103 0.63 -11.43 29.22
CA GLN A 103 0.27 -10.01 29.32
C GLN A 103 -0.03 -9.35 27.96
N ALA A 104 -0.20 -10.13 26.92
CA ALA A 104 -0.61 -9.66 25.61
C ALA A 104 -2.09 -9.26 25.62
N VAL A 105 -2.46 -8.34 24.75
CA VAL A 105 -3.87 -7.97 24.55
C VAL A 105 -4.60 -9.15 23.88
N ALA A 106 -5.62 -9.69 24.53
CA ALA A 106 -6.42 -10.77 23.95
C ALA A 106 -7.11 -10.33 22.66
N VAL A 107 -7.21 -11.23 21.68
CA VAL A 107 -8.02 -10.98 20.48
C VAL A 107 -9.47 -10.69 20.83
N SER A 108 -10.07 -9.70 20.17
CA SER A 108 -11.43 -9.27 20.44
C SER A 108 -12.46 -10.34 20.08
N VAL A 109 -13.63 -10.25 20.70
CA VAL A 109 -14.75 -11.19 20.47
C VAL A 109 -15.16 -11.27 19.00
N SER A 110 -15.01 -10.20 18.22
CA SER A 110 -15.33 -10.16 16.80
C SER A 110 -14.49 -11.13 15.96
N HIS A 111 -13.34 -11.59 16.47
CA HIS A 111 -12.51 -12.60 15.80
C HIS A 111 -13.08 -14.02 15.93
N TYR A 112 -14.01 -14.22 16.85
CA TYR A 112 -14.71 -15.49 17.07
C TYR A 112 -16.07 -15.53 16.38
N MET A 113 -16.42 -14.52 15.59
CA MET A 113 -17.72 -14.46 14.90
C MET A 113 -17.60 -15.01 13.47
N ASP A 114 -18.57 -15.80 13.07
CA ASP A 114 -18.75 -16.21 11.68
C ASP A 114 -19.40 -15.08 10.84
N ARG A 115 -19.78 -15.40 9.59
CA ARG A 115 -20.42 -14.42 8.69
C ARG A 115 -21.86 -14.11 9.08
N ASP A 116 -22.52 -15.05 9.76
CA ASP A 116 -23.91 -14.94 10.16
C ASP A 116 -24.05 -14.29 11.55
N GLY A 117 -22.91 -13.91 12.17
CA GLY A 117 -22.87 -13.26 13.46
C GLY A 117 -22.88 -14.20 14.66
N ASN A 118 -22.80 -15.52 14.45
CA ASN A 118 -22.72 -16.48 15.53
C ASN A 118 -21.32 -16.51 16.14
N PHE A 119 -21.25 -16.71 17.46
CA PHE A 119 -19.99 -16.89 18.16
C PHE A 119 -19.52 -18.34 18.05
N LEU A 120 -18.27 -18.51 17.66
CA LEU A 120 -17.60 -19.79 17.59
C LEU A 120 -16.75 -20.04 18.84
N ALA A 121 -16.50 -21.32 19.15
CA ALA A 121 -15.59 -21.70 20.24
C ALA A 121 -14.14 -21.31 19.92
N GLU A 122 -13.77 -21.39 18.66
CA GLU A 122 -12.44 -21.07 18.15
C GLU A 122 -12.45 -19.81 17.27
N ILE A 123 -11.26 -19.29 16.98
CA ILE A 123 -11.12 -18.17 16.04
C ILE A 123 -11.74 -18.53 14.70
N SER A 124 -12.54 -17.63 14.17
CA SER A 124 -13.14 -17.76 12.84
C SER A 124 -12.04 -17.95 11.79
N PRO A 125 -12.16 -18.94 10.88
CA PRO A 125 -11.15 -19.19 9.84
C PRO A 125 -10.78 -17.95 9.02
N ARG A 126 -11.75 -17.07 8.79
CA ARG A 126 -11.51 -15.80 8.07
C ARG A 126 -10.71 -14.76 8.87
N ARG A 127 -10.44 -15.01 10.14
CA ARG A 127 -9.68 -14.14 11.06
C ARG A 127 -8.37 -14.79 11.51
N TYR A 128 -8.05 -15.94 10.97
CA TYR A 128 -6.91 -16.73 11.38
C TYR A 128 -5.57 -16.14 10.94
N PHE A 129 -5.50 -15.59 9.72
CA PHE A 129 -4.29 -14.99 9.18
C PHE A 129 -4.21 -13.52 9.58
N CYS A 130 -3.61 -13.27 10.73
CA CYS A 130 -3.62 -11.96 11.40
C CYS A 130 -3.00 -10.84 10.55
N GLU A 131 -1.90 -11.10 9.87
CA GLU A 131 -1.14 -10.12 9.07
C GLU A 131 -1.89 -9.65 7.82
N GLN A 132 -2.96 -10.32 7.41
CA GLN A 132 -3.81 -9.84 6.32
C GLN A 132 -4.58 -8.56 6.69
N CYS A 133 -4.74 -8.28 7.99
CA CYS A 133 -5.44 -7.11 8.47
C CYS A 133 -4.58 -6.26 9.42
N HIS A 134 -3.71 -6.89 10.21
CA HIS A 134 -2.82 -6.19 11.14
C HIS A 134 -1.43 -6.06 10.52
N VAL A 135 -0.95 -4.82 10.40
CA VAL A 135 0.37 -4.52 9.85
C VAL A 135 1.31 -4.05 10.95
N ALA A 136 2.59 -4.38 10.83
CA ALA A 136 3.61 -3.88 11.73
C ALA A 136 3.74 -2.35 11.64
N GLN A 137 3.93 -1.70 12.79
CA GLN A 137 4.30 -0.29 12.83
C GLN A 137 5.72 -0.14 12.30
N VAL A 138 5.93 0.89 11.48
CA VAL A 138 7.25 1.24 10.96
C VAL A 138 7.60 2.67 11.36
N ASP A 139 8.90 2.92 11.55
CA ASP A 139 9.41 4.26 11.83
C ASP A 139 9.44 5.06 10.52
N ALA A 140 8.27 5.53 10.13
CA ALA A 140 8.08 6.37 8.96
C ALA A 140 7.24 7.58 9.33
N ARG A 141 7.68 8.75 8.86
CA ARG A 141 6.93 9.98 9.05
C ARG A 141 5.66 9.93 8.18
N PRO A 142 4.47 10.08 8.75
CA PRO A 142 3.24 10.15 7.97
C PRO A 142 3.24 11.41 7.08
N LEU A 143 2.71 11.29 5.86
CA LEU A 143 2.59 12.40 4.91
C LEU A 143 1.58 13.45 5.37
N VAL A 144 0.55 13.02 6.08
CA VAL A 144 -0.50 13.86 6.64
C VAL A 144 -0.71 13.53 8.11
N GLU A 145 -1.10 14.52 8.89
CA GLU A 145 -1.42 14.36 10.30
C GLU A 145 -2.70 13.55 10.48
N ASN A 146 -2.71 12.65 11.46
CA ASN A 146 -3.92 11.93 11.85
C ASN A 146 -4.85 12.85 12.64
N ARG A 147 -6.04 13.13 12.10
CA ARG A 147 -7.07 13.95 12.73
C ARG A 147 -8.30 13.14 13.16
N PHE A 148 -8.22 11.84 13.04
CA PHE A 148 -9.32 10.97 13.41
C PHE A 148 -9.43 10.90 14.94
N GLU A 149 -10.63 11.13 15.45
CA GLU A 149 -10.98 10.92 16.85
C GLU A 149 -11.98 9.76 16.92
N ASP A 150 -11.62 8.76 17.66
CA ASP A 150 -12.46 7.61 17.99
C ASP A 150 -13.59 8.05 18.95
N VAL A 151 -14.72 7.34 18.92
CA VAL A 151 -15.87 7.63 19.78
C VAL A 151 -15.51 7.63 21.27
N ASP A 152 -14.61 6.74 21.69
CA ASP A 152 -14.17 6.68 23.08
C ASP A 152 -13.33 7.91 23.48
N GLN A 153 -12.54 8.43 22.55
CA GLN A 153 -11.78 9.69 22.75
C GLN A 153 -12.74 10.88 22.85
N ILE A 154 -13.76 10.93 21.99
CA ILE A 154 -14.79 11.97 22.03
C ILE A 154 -15.53 11.94 23.37
N ILE A 155 -15.95 10.76 23.83
CA ILE A 155 -16.62 10.59 25.11
C ILE A 155 -15.73 11.04 26.28
N LYS A 156 -14.48 10.62 26.33
CA LYS A 156 -13.52 11.03 27.35
C LYS A 156 -13.33 12.55 27.38
N ARG A 157 -13.18 13.16 26.21
CA ARG A 157 -13.01 14.59 26.06
C ARG A 157 -14.25 15.38 26.51
N THR A 158 -15.44 14.91 26.19
CA THR A 158 -16.68 15.57 26.62
C THR A 158 -16.91 15.41 28.10
N ALA A 159 -16.64 14.25 28.69
CA ALA A 159 -16.72 14.01 30.12
C ALA A 159 -15.75 14.91 30.90
N SER A 160 -14.52 15.06 30.45
CA SER A 160 -13.52 15.94 31.07
C SER A 160 -13.91 17.43 31.02
N LYS A 161 -14.54 17.89 29.93
CA LYS A 161 -15.05 19.27 29.81
C LYS A 161 -16.25 19.54 30.71
N GLY A 162 -17.12 18.56 30.91
CA GLY A 162 -18.26 18.65 31.80
C GLY A 162 -17.89 18.66 33.31
N ALA A 163 -16.70 18.14 33.64
CA ALA A 163 -16.21 18.10 35.02
C ALA A 163 -15.48 19.38 35.47
N GLN A 164 -15.29 20.37 34.60
CA GLN A 164 -14.73 21.66 35.01
C GLN A 164 -15.79 22.47 35.74
N PRO A 165 -15.58 22.81 37.04
CA PRO A 165 -16.52 23.66 37.76
C PRO A 165 -16.58 25.03 37.10
N SER A 166 -17.80 25.47 36.79
CA SER A 166 -18.03 26.82 36.25
C SER A 166 -17.34 27.82 37.17
N ALA A 167 -16.33 28.53 36.69
CA ALA A 167 -15.74 29.62 37.45
C ALA A 167 -16.84 30.64 37.75
N LYS A 168 -17.22 30.72 39.02
CA LYS A 168 -18.15 31.75 39.51
C LYS A 168 -17.56 33.10 39.15
N LYS A 169 -18.19 33.81 38.22
CA LYS A 169 -17.94 35.24 38.02
C LYS A 169 -18.38 35.94 39.33
N LYS A 170 -17.40 36.55 39.97
CA LYS A 170 -17.61 37.55 41.02
C LYS A 170 -17.87 38.89 40.38
#